data_8cfd3341acb6dcf00bc66528ac39650c
#
_entry.id   8cfd3341acb6dcf00bc66528ac39650c
#
_cell.length_a   1.000
_cell.length_b   1.000
_cell.length_c   1.000
_cell.angle_alpha   90.00
_cell.angle_beta   90.00
_cell.angle_gamma   90.00
#
_symmetry.space_group_name_H-M   'P 1'
#
loop_
_entity.id
_entity.type
_entity.pdbx_description
1 polymer ?
#
loop_
_entity_poly.entity_id
_entity_poly.type
_entity_poly.pdbx_seq_one_letter_code
_entity_poly.pdbx_strand_id
1 'polypeptide(L)'
;IINLFILLTALHTKYYYSTIIHVRKIGFLQVLKRTLCLAASTTFWFFVFVRLLCHGGQMFSFAAIFGVSFYFFLILSRLCELKILKYYRSRGRNCRTVVFVGNDPAICEMYQTMTEDPSAGYIVKGYYADAEIAKAPDGLKKIGSLKDLNGILSSTINDTINGAPSNIDEVFCCL
;
A
#
# COMPACT_ATOMS: atom_id res chain seq x y z
N ILE A 1 20.42 1.76 27.92
CA ILE A 1 20.95 1.06 26.72
C ILE A 1 19.82 0.30 26.01
N ILE A 2 19.12 -0.58 26.71
CA ILE A 2 17.99 -1.36 26.13
C ILE A 2 16.92 -0.43 25.54
N ASN A 3 16.52 0.63 26.25
CA ASN A 3 15.55 1.60 25.75
C ASN A 3 16.02 2.33 24.48
N LEU A 4 17.31 2.62 24.37
CA LEU A 4 17.89 3.22 23.17
C LEU A 4 17.83 2.26 21.97
N PHE A 5 18.11 0.97 22.20
CA PHE A 5 17.96 -0.06 21.17
C PHE A 5 16.49 -0.16 20.67
N ILE A 6 15.54 -0.21 21.59
CA ILE A 6 14.10 -0.24 21.26
C ILE A 6 13.72 1.00 20.46
N LEU A 7 14.18 2.18 20.86
CA LEU A 7 13.90 3.44 20.16
C LEU A 7 14.47 3.42 18.73
N LEU A 8 15.73 3.01 18.56
CA LEU A 8 16.38 2.93 17.24
C LEU A 8 15.70 1.92 16.32
N THR A 9 15.34 0.74 16.83
CA THR A 9 14.59 -0.26 16.06
C THR A 9 13.20 0.24 15.68
N ALA A 10 12.51 0.93 16.56
CA ALA A 10 11.20 1.53 16.30
C ALA A 10 11.27 2.62 15.24
N LEU A 11 12.28 3.50 15.28
CA LEU A 11 12.51 4.53 14.24
C LEU A 11 12.82 3.91 12.87
N HIS A 12 13.67 2.89 12.83
CA HIS A 12 13.97 2.16 11.60
C HIS A 12 12.73 1.45 11.04
N THR A 13 11.96 0.80 11.90
CA THR A 13 10.72 0.17 11.53
C THR A 13 9.75 1.19 10.92
N LYS A 14 9.56 2.34 11.56
CA LYS A 14 8.71 3.42 11.04
C LYS A 14 9.18 3.91 9.67
N TYR A 15 10.48 4.11 9.48
CA TYR A 15 11.05 4.59 8.22
C TYR A 15 10.85 3.62 7.06
N TYR A 16 11.13 2.33 7.26
CA TYR A 16 11.02 1.33 6.20
C TYR A 16 9.60 0.77 6.02
N TYR A 17 8.76 0.81 7.07
CA TYR A 17 7.41 0.23 7.06
C TYR A 17 6.34 1.17 6.51
N SER A 18 6.41 2.45 6.80
CA SER A 18 5.35 3.40 6.40
C SER A 18 5.13 3.43 4.89
N THR A 19 6.17 3.16 4.11
CA THR A 19 6.12 3.20 2.66
C THR A 19 5.49 1.95 2.02
N ILE A 20 5.37 0.82 2.75
CA ILE A 20 4.84 -0.44 2.21
C ILE A 20 3.31 -0.50 2.32
N ILE A 21 2.74 0.03 3.40
CA ILE A 21 1.30 -0.06 3.68
C ILE A 21 0.49 0.83 2.74
N HIS A 22 1.04 1.97 2.33
CA HIS A 22 0.34 2.95 1.50
C HIS A 22 0.35 2.62 0.00
N VAL A 23 1.28 1.79 -0.48
CA VAL A 23 1.36 1.43 -1.90
C VAL A 23 0.60 0.15 -2.17
N ARG A 24 -0.49 0.23 -2.95
CA ARG A 24 -1.36 -0.92 -3.26
C ARG A 24 -0.73 -1.93 -4.21
N LYS A 25 0.12 -1.48 -5.14
CA LYS A 25 0.88 -2.34 -6.07
C LYS A 25 2.36 -2.27 -5.72
N ILE A 26 2.83 -3.20 -4.90
CA ILE A 26 4.26 -3.33 -4.58
C ILE A 26 4.77 -4.60 -5.26
N GLY A 27 5.82 -4.45 -6.07
CA GLY A 27 6.51 -5.59 -6.66
C GLY A 27 7.19 -6.46 -5.59
N PHE A 28 7.15 -7.76 -5.75
CA PHE A 28 7.78 -8.73 -4.84
C PHE A 28 9.26 -8.40 -4.53
N LEU A 29 10.04 -8.04 -5.55
CA LEU A 29 11.45 -7.65 -5.40
C LEU A 29 11.63 -6.41 -4.51
N GLN A 30 10.70 -5.47 -4.58
CA GLN A 30 10.75 -4.25 -3.77
C GLN A 30 10.48 -4.54 -2.29
N VAL A 31 9.55 -5.46 -2.00
CA VAL A 31 9.30 -5.95 -0.64
C VAL A 31 10.54 -6.66 -0.11
N LEU A 32 11.14 -7.56 -0.90
CA LEU A 32 12.34 -8.30 -0.53
C LEU A 32 13.51 -7.36 -0.20
N LYS A 33 13.79 -6.38 -1.08
CA LYS A 33 14.87 -5.40 -0.88
C LYS A 33 14.66 -4.56 0.39
N ARG A 34 13.46 -4.07 0.64
CA ARG A 34 13.15 -3.27 1.84
C ARG A 34 13.25 -4.10 3.12
N THR A 35 12.76 -5.34 3.09
CA THR A 35 12.88 -6.27 4.22
C THR A 35 14.34 -6.61 4.52
N LEU A 36 15.16 -6.78 3.48
CA LEU A 36 16.61 -7.01 3.64
C LEU A 36 17.30 -5.81 4.31
N CYS A 37 17.01 -4.59 3.84
CA CYS A 37 17.57 -3.37 4.45
C CYS A 37 17.16 -3.22 5.92
N LEU A 38 15.90 -3.52 6.26
CA LEU A 38 15.42 -3.48 7.64
C LEU A 38 16.13 -4.53 8.51
N ALA A 39 16.23 -5.77 8.02
CA ALA A 39 16.91 -6.84 8.75
C ALA A 39 18.39 -6.56 8.95
N ALA A 40 19.10 -6.09 7.91
CA ALA A 40 20.50 -5.74 7.98
C ALA A 40 20.77 -4.61 9.00
N SER A 41 19.95 -3.56 8.94
CA SER A 41 20.06 -2.44 9.87
C SER A 41 19.79 -2.85 11.33
N THR A 42 18.75 -3.67 11.55
CA THR A 42 18.43 -4.18 12.89
C THR A 42 19.50 -5.10 13.43
N THR A 43 20.05 -5.98 12.59
CA THR A 43 21.14 -6.90 12.95
C THR A 43 22.42 -6.12 13.27
N PHE A 44 22.74 -5.07 12.51
CA PHE A 44 23.88 -4.20 12.78
C PHE A 44 23.77 -3.56 14.17
N TRP A 45 22.63 -2.95 14.50
CA TRP A 45 22.40 -2.36 15.82
C TRP A 45 22.43 -3.41 16.93
N PHE A 46 21.85 -4.57 16.71
CA PHE A 46 21.92 -5.69 17.65
C PHE A 46 23.37 -6.10 17.91
N PHE A 47 24.19 -6.26 16.88
CA PHE A 47 25.61 -6.56 17.02
C PHE A 47 26.35 -5.50 17.83
N VAL A 48 26.16 -4.21 17.54
CA VAL A 48 26.78 -3.11 18.27
C VAL A 48 26.41 -3.16 19.77
N PHE A 49 25.12 -3.36 20.08
CA PHE A 49 24.66 -3.44 21.47
C PHE A 49 25.22 -4.65 22.22
N VAL A 50 25.21 -5.81 21.58
CA VAL A 50 25.77 -7.02 22.17
C VAL A 50 27.26 -6.87 22.41
N ARG A 51 27.99 -6.24 21.48
CA ARG A 51 29.43 -5.96 21.61
C ARG A 51 29.76 -5.01 22.76
N LEU A 52 28.89 -4.03 23.03
CA LEU A 52 29.04 -3.09 24.14
C LEU A 52 28.78 -3.75 25.52
N LEU A 53 27.89 -4.74 25.57
CA LEU A 53 27.47 -5.39 26.82
C LEU A 53 28.32 -6.61 27.16
N CYS A 54 28.82 -7.31 26.17
CA CYS A 54 29.51 -8.57 26.33
C CYS A 54 30.86 -8.57 25.60
N HIS A 55 31.90 -9.07 26.23
CA HIS A 55 33.27 -9.06 25.70
C HIS A 55 33.74 -10.43 25.14
N GLY A 56 32.82 -11.37 24.90
CA GLY A 56 33.12 -12.73 24.44
C GLY A 56 33.44 -12.87 22.94
N GLY A 57 34.30 -13.84 22.55
CA GLY A 57 34.76 -14.01 21.16
C GLY A 57 33.74 -14.60 20.17
N GLN A 58 32.66 -15.25 20.65
CA GLN A 58 31.67 -15.93 19.76
C GLN A 58 30.51 -15.04 19.30
N MET A 59 30.59 -13.76 19.56
CA MET A 59 29.53 -12.78 19.31
C MET A 59 29.17 -12.64 17.84
N PHE A 60 30.12 -12.77 16.94
CA PHE A 60 29.88 -12.63 15.50
C PHE A 60 28.97 -13.75 14.96
N SER A 61 29.23 -15.00 15.36
CA SER A 61 28.40 -16.14 14.95
C SER A 61 26.99 -15.99 15.48
N PHE A 62 26.84 -15.54 16.72
CA PHE A 62 25.52 -15.32 17.32
C PHE A 62 24.72 -14.22 16.59
N ALA A 63 25.36 -13.10 16.28
CA ALA A 63 24.75 -12.02 15.52
C ALA A 63 24.37 -12.44 14.09
N ALA A 64 25.20 -13.25 13.43
CA ALA A 64 24.92 -13.78 12.10
C ALA A 64 23.71 -14.72 12.11
N ILE A 65 23.65 -15.67 13.03
CA ILE A 65 22.49 -16.59 13.18
C ILE A 65 21.21 -15.79 13.48
N PHE A 66 21.28 -14.83 14.39
CA PHE A 66 20.17 -13.94 14.70
C PHE A 66 19.70 -13.19 13.45
N GLY A 67 20.61 -12.58 12.71
CA GLY A 67 20.29 -11.80 11.51
C GLY A 67 19.60 -12.63 10.42
N VAL A 68 20.10 -13.82 10.14
CA VAL A 68 19.53 -14.74 9.16
C VAL A 68 18.12 -15.20 9.60
N SER A 69 17.98 -15.63 10.84
CA SER A 69 16.69 -16.08 11.40
C SER A 69 15.68 -14.95 11.41
N PHE A 70 16.09 -13.74 11.80
CA PHE A 70 15.24 -12.56 11.83
C PHE A 70 14.79 -12.14 10.43
N TYR A 71 15.68 -12.15 9.45
CA TYR A 71 15.36 -11.88 8.05
C TYR A 71 14.32 -12.87 7.51
N PHE A 72 14.51 -14.16 7.76
CA PHE A 72 13.57 -15.19 7.32
C PHE A 72 12.19 -15.01 7.94
N PHE A 73 12.13 -14.73 9.25
CA PHE A 73 10.89 -14.46 9.95
C PHE A 73 10.17 -13.21 9.41
N LEU A 74 10.91 -12.13 9.13
CA LEU A 74 10.35 -10.92 8.56
C LEU A 74 9.76 -11.15 7.16
N ILE A 75 10.45 -11.90 6.29
CA ILE A 75 9.92 -12.23 4.96
C ILE A 75 8.63 -13.03 5.09
N LEU A 76 8.61 -14.06 5.92
CA LEU A 76 7.43 -14.89 6.13
C LEU A 76 6.24 -14.07 6.62
N SER A 77 6.45 -13.21 7.61
CA SER A 77 5.44 -12.29 8.13
C SER A 77 4.89 -11.38 7.02
N ARG A 78 5.76 -10.82 6.17
CA ARG A 78 5.37 -9.96 5.05
C ARG A 78 4.55 -10.66 3.99
N LEU A 79 4.95 -11.86 3.64
CA LEU A 79 4.20 -12.66 2.67
C LEU A 79 2.82 -13.04 3.21
N CYS A 80 2.73 -13.35 4.50
CA CYS A 80 1.45 -13.60 5.17
C CYS A 80 0.56 -12.35 5.17
N GLU A 81 1.08 -11.19 5.54
CA GLU A 81 0.35 -9.91 5.50
C GLU A 81 -0.20 -9.61 4.10
N LEU A 82 0.64 -9.76 3.06
CA LEU A 82 0.22 -9.54 1.67
C LEU A 82 -0.86 -10.52 1.23
N LYS A 83 -0.74 -11.81 1.58
CA LYS A 83 -1.77 -12.81 1.28
C LYS A 83 -3.09 -12.51 1.99
N ILE A 84 -3.03 -12.14 3.27
CA ILE A 84 -4.20 -11.78 4.06
C ILE A 84 -4.89 -10.55 3.44
N LEU A 85 -4.14 -9.49 3.12
CA LEU A 85 -4.70 -8.29 2.50
C LEU A 85 -5.34 -8.58 1.14
N LYS A 86 -4.68 -9.39 0.29
CA LYS A 86 -5.24 -9.80 -0.99
C LYS A 86 -6.54 -10.60 -0.82
N TYR A 87 -6.57 -11.52 0.14
CA TYR A 87 -7.76 -12.28 0.47
C TYR A 87 -8.92 -11.42 0.97
N TYR A 88 -8.64 -10.42 1.83
CA TYR A 88 -9.67 -9.49 2.30
C TYR A 88 -10.23 -8.64 1.17
N ARG A 89 -9.36 -8.15 0.28
CA ARG A 89 -9.75 -7.33 -0.88
C ARG A 89 -10.56 -8.13 -1.89
N SER A 90 -10.18 -9.36 -2.20
CA SER A 90 -10.93 -10.24 -3.12
C SER A 90 -12.35 -10.54 -2.62
N ARG A 91 -12.60 -10.39 -1.31
CA ARG A 91 -13.95 -10.48 -0.72
C ARG A 91 -14.70 -9.14 -0.64
N GLY A 92 -14.23 -8.11 -1.33
CA GLY A 92 -14.84 -6.78 -1.35
C GLY A 92 -14.60 -5.96 -0.07
N ARG A 93 -13.73 -6.42 0.84
CA ARG A 93 -13.36 -5.68 2.04
C ARG A 93 -12.09 -4.85 1.79
N ASN A 94 -11.98 -3.69 2.45
CA ASN A 94 -10.85 -2.78 2.27
C ASN A 94 -10.63 -2.38 0.80
N CYS A 95 -11.74 -2.25 0.04
CA CYS A 95 -11.75 -1.74 -1.32
C CYS A 95 -11.89 -0.22 -1.29
N ARG A 96 -11.37 0.43 -2.32
CA ARG A 96 -11.55 1.87 -2.55
C ARG A 96 -12.43 2.08 -3.76
N THR A 97 -13.40 2.95 -3.59
CA THR A 97 -14.29 3.38 -4.66
C THR A 97 -13.60 4.45 -5.48
N VAL A 98 -13.47 4.18 -6.77
CA VAL A 98 -12.74 5.03 -7.73
C VAL A 98 -13.71 5.56 -8.78
N VAL A 99 -13.49 6.81 -9.17
CA VAL A 99 -14.17 7.47 -10.27
C VAL A 99 -13.12 8.10 -11.19
N PHE A 100 -13.34 7.97 -12.49
CA PHE A 100 -12.50 8.62 -13.49
C PHE A 100 -13.13 9.94 -13.95
N VAL A 101 -12.28 10.89 -14.33
CA VAL A 101 -12.68 12.20 -14.86
C VAL A 101 -11.92 12.47 -16.14
N GLY A 102 -12.66 12.73 -17.20
CA GLY A 102 -12.13 13.00 -18.54
C GLY A 102 -12.65 12.00 -19.58
N ASN A 103 -12.21 12.21 -20.83
CA ASN A 103 -12.60 11.38 -21.97
C ASN A 103 -11.40 10.73 -22.69
N ASP A 104 -10.22 10.74 -22.06
CA ASP A 104 -9.00 10.16 -22.63
C ASP A 104 -9.11 8.63 -22.71
N PRO A 105 -8.70 7.99 -23.83
CA PRO A 105 -8.59 6.54 -23.96
C PRO A 105 -7.76 5.85 -22.87
N ALA A 106 -6.81 6.54 -22.24
CA ALA A 106 -6.03 6.04 -21.12
C ALA A 106 -6.90 5.58 -19.93
N ILE A 107 -8.11 6.13 -19.80
CA ILE A 107 -9.08 5.68 -18.78
C ILE A 107 -9.45 4.20 -18.98
N CYS A 108 -9.56 3.75 -20.23
CA CYS A 108 -9.88 2.36 -20.53
C CYS A 108 -8.76 1.40 -20.08
N GLU A 109 -7.51 1.78 -20.30
CA GLU A 109 -6.35 0.99 -19.86
C GLU A 109 -6.25 0.95 -18.33
N MET A 110 -6.48 2.09 -17.67
CA MET A 110 -6.53 2.16 -16.21
C MET A 110 -7.66 1.33 -15.64
N TYR A 111 -8.84 1.40 -16.24
CA TYR A 111 -10.00 0.58 -15.86
C TYR A 111 -9.68 -0.91 -15.95
N GLN A 112 -9.15 -1.38 -17.08
CA GLN A 112 -8.74 -2.78 -17.25
C GLN A 112 -7.71 -3.18 -16.20
N THR A 113 -6.66 -2.39 -16.01
CA THR A 113 -5.62 -2.66 -15.02
C THR A 113 -6.14 -2.75 -13.58
N MET A 114 -7.19 -1.98 -13.24
CA MET A 114 -7.80 -1.97 -11.90
C MET A 114 -8.81 -3.11 -11.71
N THR A 115 -9.45 -3.57 -12.78
CA THR A 115 -10.51 -4.59 -12.74
C THR A 115 -9.99 -6.01 -12.99
N GLU A 116 -8.85 -6.16 -13.68
CA GLU A 116 -8.22 -7.47 -13.93
C GLU A 116 -7.86 -8.23 -12.65
N ASP A 117 -7.41 -7.52 -11.61
CA ASP A 117 -7.06 -8.14 -10.33
C ASP A 117 -7.97 -7.63 -9.18
N PRO A 118 -9.03 -8.36 -8.83
CA PRO A 118 -9.91 -7.99 -7.72
C PRO A 118 -9.17 -7.83 -6.39
N SER A 119 -8.00 -8.47 -6.23
CA SER A 119 -7.18 -8.36 -5.03
C SER A 119 -6.46 -7.00 -4.91
N ALA A 120 -6.45 -6.19 -5.97
CA ALA A 120 -6.00 -4.80 -5.91
C ALA A 120 -6.93 -3.93 -5.05
N GLY A 121 -8.19 -4.34 -4.91
CA GLY A 121 -9.17 -3.71 -4.02
C GLY A 121 -9.64 -2.35 -4.54
N TYR A 122 -9.88 -2.24 -5.85
CA TYR A 122 -10.54 -1.09 -6.46
C TYR A 122 -11.96 -1.46 -6.91
N ILE A 123 -12.89 -0.57 -6.65
CA ILE A 123 -14.27 -0.64 -7.15
C ILE A 123 -14.47 0.59 -8.02
N VAL A 124 -14.47 0.40 -9.35
CA VAL A 124 -14.70 1.49 -10.28
C VAL A 124 -16.20 1.70 -10.44
N LYS A 125 -16.71 2.89 -10.12
CA LYS A 125 -18.11 3.25 -10.32
C LYS A 125 -18.40 3.66 -11.76
N GLY A 126 -17.44 4.29 -12.43
CA GLY A 126 -17.56 4.78 -13.79
C GLY A 126 -16.75 6.06 -14.02
N TYR A 127 -17.19 6.88 -14.99
CA TYR A 127 -16.48 8.10 -15.33
C TYR A 127 -17.42 9.29 -15.53
N TYR A 128 -16.88 10.49 -15.30
CA TYR A 128 -17.50 11.78 -15.56
C TYR A 128 -16.79 12.45 -16.74
N ALA A 129 -17.52 12.77 -17.79
CA ALA A 129 -17.02 13.47 -18.95
C ALA A 129 -18.13 14.17 -19.70
N ASP A 130 -17.80 15.25 -20.41
CA ASP A 130 -18.78 15.93 -21.26
C ASP A 130 -19.04 15.12 -22.55
N ALA A 131 -18.01 14.47 -23.11
CA ALA A 131 -18.12 13.56 -24.25
C ALA A 131 -18.02 12.09 -23.82
N GLU A 132 -18.59 11.18 -24.62
CA GLU A 132 -18.44 9.75 -24.42
C GLU A 132 -17.10 9.25 -24.93
N ILE A 133 -16.53 8.25 -24.24
CA ILE A 133 -15.31 7.55 -24.70
C ILE A 133 -15.70 6.59 -25.83
N ALA A 134 -15.11 6.78 -27.01
CA ALA A 134 -15.51 6.08 -28.25
C ALA A 134 -15.38 4.54 -28.20
N LYS A 135 -14.63 3.97 -27.27
CA LYS A 135 -14.41 2.50 -27.10
C LYS A 135 -14.36 2.14 -25.62
N ALA A 136 -15.35 2.57 -24.84
CA ALA A 136 -15.43 2.20 -23.44
C ALA A 136 -15.68 0.70 -23.28
N PRO A 137 -14.98 -0.01 -22.38
CA PRO A 137 -15.29 -1.41 -22.04
C PRO A 137 -16.69 -1.53 -21.43
N ASP A 138 -17.36 -2.67 -21.64
CA ASP A 138 -18.75 -2.91 -21.23
C ASP A 138 -19.07 -2.65 -19.75
N GLY A 139 -18.07 -2.67 -18.89
CA GLY A 139 -18.22 -2.38 -17.45
C GLY A 139 -18.01 -0.92 -17.05
N LEU A 140 -17.44 -0.08 -17.93
CA LEU A 140 -17.12 1.32 -17.64
C LEU A 140 -18.25 2.23 -18.12
N LYS A 141 -19.12 2.66 -17.21
CA LYS A 141 -20.29 3.47 -17.52
C LYS A 141 -20.03 4.95 -17.30
N LYS A 142 -20.56 5.80 -18.18
CA LYS A 142 -20.66 7.24 -17.94
C LYS A 142 -21.70 7.50 -16.85
N ILE A 143 -21.29 8.22 -15.79
CA ILE A 143 -22.17 8.56 -14.65
C ILE A 143 -22.83 9.93 -14.86
N GLY A 144 -22.07 10.89 -15.39
CA GLY A 144 -22.56 12.24 -15.59
C GLY A 144 -21.58 13.15 -16.31
N SER A 145 -21.87 14.44 -16.32
CA SER A 145 -21.01 15.49 -16.87
C SER A 145 -20.00 15.99 -15.84
N LEU A 146 -19.01 16.77 -16.29
CA LEU A 146 -18.05 17.43 -15.39
C LEU A 146 -18.72 18.41 -14.42
N LYS A 147 -19.88 18.99 -14.78
CA LYS A 147 -20.65 19.88 -13.91
C LYS A 147 -21.29 19.13 -12.75
N ASP A 148 -21.75 17.91 -12.98
CA ASP A 148 -22.38 17.08 -11.96
C ASP A 148 -21.33 16.62 -10.91
N LEU A 149 -20.08 16.44 -11.32
CA LEU A 149 -18.99 16.07 -10.45
C LEU A 149 -18.76 17.07 -9.32
N ASN A 150 -18.85 18.37 -9.59
CA ASN A 150 -18.65 19.41 -8.57
C ASN A 150 -19.68 19.32 -7.43
N GLY A 151 -20.93 19.00 -7.76
CA GLY A 151 -21.97 18.78 -6.75
C GLY A 151 -21.68 17.56 -5.86
N ILE A 152 -21.24 16.48 -6.48
CA ILE A 152 -20.94 15.22 -5.77
C ILE A 152 -19.69 15.35 -4.92
N LEU A 153 -18.62 16.02 -5.41
CA LEU A 153 -17.43 16.29 -4.61
C LEU A 153 -17.73 17.13 -3.39
N SER A 154 -18.57 18.16 -3.53
CA SER A 154 -19.00 19.01 -2.42
C SER A 154 -19.80 18.23 -1.38
N SER A 155 -20.71 17.35 -1.79
CA SER A 155 -21.44 16.47 -0.88
C SER A 155 -20.53 15.45 -0.20
N THR A 156 -19.62 14.83 -0.95
CA THR A 156 -18.65 13.85 -0.40
C THR A 156 -17.71 14.49 0.63
N ILE A 157 -17.26 15.72 0.39
CA ILE A 157 -16.43 16.46 1.36
C ILE A 157 -17.24 16.74 2.64
N ASN A 158 -18.47 17.19 2.51
CA ASN A 158 -19.35 17.45 3.66
C ASN A 158 -19.65 16.17 4.44
N ASP A 159 -19.91 15.06 3.76
CA ASP A 159 -20.11 13.75 4.39
C ASP A 159 -18.86 13.29 5.17
N THR A 160 -17.68 13.48 4.60
CA THR A 160 -16.41 13.15 5.26
C THR A 160 -16.20 14.02 6.51
N ILE A 161 -16.50 15.31 6.45
CA ILE A 161 -16.39 16.23 7.61
C ILE A 161 -17.35 15.81 8.71
N ASN A 162 -18.54 15.33 8.36
CA ASN A 162 -19.55 14.87 9.30
C ASN A 162 -19.35 13.41 9.78
N GLY A 163 -18.26 12.74 9.35
CA GLY A 163 -17.95 11.36 9.72
C GLY A 163 -18.83 10.32 9.01
N ALA A 164 -19.55 10.68 7.98
CA ALA A 164 -20.30 9.73 7.15
C ALA A 164 -19.35 9.03 6.16
N PRO A 165 -19.62 7.76 5.77
CA PRO A 165 -18.81 7.06 4.80
C PRO A 165 -18.89 7.74 3.44
N SER A 166 -17.75 8.21 2.93
CA SER A 166 -17.67 8.83 1.61
C SER A 166 -18.03 7.83 0.52
N ASN A 167 -18.82 8.28 -0.44
CA ASN A 167 -19.23 7.47 -1.59
C ASN A 167 -18.11 7.28 -2.63
N ILE A 168 -17.05 8.10 -2.58
CA ILE A 168 -15.91 8.12 -3.48
C ILE A 168 -14.64 8.32 -2.64
N ASP A 169 -13.70 7.40 -2.78
CA ASP A 169 -12.42 7.45 -2.05
C ASP A 169 -11.31 8.11 -2.88
N GLU A 170 -11.30 7.88 -4.19
CA GLU A 170 -10.26 8.37 -5.09
C GLU A 170 -10.85 8.85 -6.43
N VAL A 171 -10.33 9.96 -6.94
CA VAL A 171 -10.71 10.51 -8.25
C VAL A 171 -9.45 10.57 -9.11
N PHE A 172 -9.49 9.93 -10.27
CA PHE A 172 -8.41 9.94 -11.25
C PHE A 172 -8.79 10.84 -12.42
N CYS A 173 -8.03 11.92 -12.60
CA CYS A 173 -8.22 12.86 -13.71
C CYS A 173 -7.28 12.49 -14.87
N CYS A 174 -7.86 12.23 -16.03
CA CYS A 174 -7.17 12.01 -17.30
C CYS A 174 -7.69 13.09 -18.28
N LEU A 175 -6.88 14.15 -18.46
CA LEU A 175 -7.18 15.31 -19.29
C LEU A 175 -6.29 15.32 -20.52
#